data_4b378bec590929996c0a563efb0fa76a
#
_entry.id   4b378bec590929996c0a563efb0fa76a
#
_cell.length_a   1.000
_cell.length_b   1.000
_cell.length_c   1.000
_cell.angle_alpha   90.00
_cell.angle_beta   90.00
_cell.angle_gamma   90.00
#
_symmetry.space_group_name_H-M   'P 1'
#
loop_
_entity.id
_entity.type
_entity.pdbx_description
1 polymer ?
#
loop_
_entity_poly.entity_id
_entity_poly.type
_entity_poly.pdbx_seq_one_letter_code
_entity_poly.pdbx_strand_id
1 'polypeptide(L)'
;MRPFRVAALSLSLLCAVPAANASSTHKWDTLSTALAVGVPALAGVETLNQNDWTGMGQLAITEAATYASVMVLKSRIHEERPDGSGNDSFPSGHTAVTFAAARYLDKRYGGDHAWVMYGLSGLTGVARVEAKKHYWKDVVAGGLLGFAVGDLSTRYRYATISIAPTQGGFALLWRQPLE
;
A
#
# COMPACT_ATOMS: atom_id res chain seq x y z
N MET A 1 17.79 -6.68 23.30
CA MET A 1 17.70 -7.44 22.03
C MET A 1 16.83 -8.66 22.29
N ARG A 2 15.59 -8.66 21.85
CA ARG A 2 14.70 -9.84 21.97
C ARG A 2 14.90 -10.68 20.71
N PRO A 3 15.13 -12.01 20.81
CA PRO A 3 15.28 -12.84 19.62
C PRO A 3 13.95 -12.89 18.86
N PHE A 4 14.01 -12.57 17.57
CA PHE A 4 12.91 -12.70 16.64
C PHE A 4 12.48 -14.18 16.58
N ARG A 5 11.26 -14.46 17.03
CA ARG A 5 10.57 -15.69 16.67
C ARG A 5 10.02 -15.49 15.25
N VAL A 6 10.76 -15.99 14.28
CA VAL A 6 10.25 -16.16 12.92
C VAL A 6 9.16 -17.22 13.00
N ALA A 7 7.92 -16.80 13.15
CA ALA A 7 6.81 -17.67 12.82
C ALA A 7 6.87 -17.82 11.30
N ALA A 8 7.28 -19.00 10.84
CA ALA A 8 7.17 -19.40 9.45
C ALA A 8 5.68 -19.45 9.10
N LEU A 9 5.11 -18.31 8.76
CA LEU A 9 3.83 -18.24 8.07
C LEU A 9 4.10 -18.79 6.68
N SER A 10 3.73 -20.06 6.49
CA SER A 10 3.73 -20.73 5.22
C SER A 10 2.96 -19.86 4.20
N LEU A 11 3.67 -19.39 3.22
CA LEU A 11 3.25 -18.59 2.06
C LEU A 11 2.31 -19.40 1.14
N SER A 12 1.35 -20.15 1.71
CA SER A 12 0.44 -21.01 0.99
C SER A 12 -0.76 -20.28 0.37
N LEU A 13 -0.86 -18.96 0.54
CA LEU A 13 -2.02 -18.21 0.04
C LEU A 13 -1.84 -17.66 -1.39
N LEU A 14 -0.72 -17.98 -2.05
CA LEU A 14 -0.42 -17.41 -3.37
C LEU A 14 -0.71 -18.33 -4.56
N CYS A 15 -1.33 -19.50 -4.38
CA CYS A 15 -1.47 -20.47 -5.45
C CYS A 15 -2.90 -20.92 -5.76
N ALA A 16 -3.86 -20.01 -5.78
CA ALA A 16 -5.09 -20.26 -6.53
C ALA A 16 -5.11 -19.37 -7.79
N VAL A 17 -4.11 -19.53 -8.65
CA VAL A 17 -4.20 -19.02 -10.02
C VAL A 17 -5.01 -20.05 -10.79
N PRO A 18 -6.21 -19.74 -11.30
CA PRO A 18 -6.92 -20.65 -12.18
C PRO A 18 -6.05 -20.83 -13.43
N ALA A 19 -5.45 -22.00 -13.56
CA ALA A 19 -4.78 -22.41 -14.77
C ALA A 19 -5.87 -22.73 -15.79
N ALA A 20 -5.89 -22.05 -16.90
CA ALA A 20 -6.19 -22.49 -18.25
C ALA A 20 -6.76 -21.34 -19.08
N ASN A 21 -6.09 -21.02 -20.20
CA ASN A 21 -6.56 -20.19 -21.31
C ASN A 21 -6.78 -18.66 -21.11
N ALA A 22 -6.38 -18.09 -19.99
CA ALA A 22 -6.30 -16.64 -19.88
C ALA A 22 -5.12 -16.11 -20.73
N SER A 23 -5.32 -15.03 -21.49
CA SER A 23 -4.22 -14.35 -22.18
C SER A 23 -3.13 -13.95 -21.17
N SER A 24 -1.90 -13.81 -21.60
CA SER A 24 -0.80 -13.42 -20.69
C SER A 24 -1.11 -12.10 -19.97
N THR A 25 -1.77 -11.16 -20.63
CA THR A 25 -2.22 -9.88 -20.05
C THR A 25 -3.20 -10.07 -18.90
N HIS A 26 -4.13 -11.03 -18.99
CA HIS A 26 -5.06 -11.32 -17.90
C HIS A 26 -4.35 -11.91 -16.66
N LYS A 27 -3.35 -12.77 -16.88
CA LYS A 27 -2.53 -13.31 -15.77
C LYS A 27 -1.78 -12.20 -15.04
N TRP A 28 -1.20 -11.27 -15.79
CA TRP A 28 -0.51 -10.12 -15.22
C TRP A 28 -1.47 -9.17 -14.47
N ASP A 29 -2.67 -8.95 -14.99
CA ASP A 29 -3.69 -8.14 -14.31
C ASP A 29 -4.11 -8.78 -12.99
N THR A 30 -4.38 -10.09 -13.00
CA THR A 30 -4.71 -10.86 -11.79
C THR A 30 -3.58 -10.80 -10.77
N LEU A 31 -2.32 -11.00 -11.20
CA LEU A 31 -1.15 -10.90 -10.32
C LEU A 31 -1.05 -9.51 -9.69
N SER A 32 -1.16 -8.45 -10.49
CA SER A 32 -1.05 -7.09 -9.98
C SER A 32 -2.15 -6.73 -8.98
N THR A 33 -3.36 -7.25 -9.19
CA THR A 33 -4.50 -7.05 -8.27
C THR A 33 -4.27 -7.84 -6.97
N ALA A 34 -3.80 -9.08 -7.07
CA ALA A 34 -3.45 -9.88 -5.90
C ALA A 34 -2.35 -9.22 -5.06
N LEU A 35 -1.32 -8.65 -5.69
CA LEU A 35 -0.25 -7.93 -5.01
C LEU A 35 -0.75 -6.61 -4.40
N ALA A 36 -1.64 -5.88 -5.08
CA ALA A 36 -2.19 -4.62 -4.55
C ALA A 36 -3.01 -4.81 -3.28
N VAL A 37 -3.58 -6.00 -3.08
CA VAL A 37 -4.24 -6.38 -1.81
C VAL A 37 -3.25 -7.05 -0.86
N GLY A 38 -2.43 -7.96 -1.38
CA GLY A 38 -1.53 -8.79 -0.58
C GLY A 38 -0.44 -7.98 0.14
N VAL A 39 0.16 -6.99 -0.52
CA VAL A 39 1.24 -6.18 0.09
C VAL A 39 0.74 -5.36 1.28
N PRO A 40 -0.37 -4.59 1.19
CA PRO A 40 -0.94 -3.95 2.37
C PRO A 40 -1.41 -4.94 3.45
N ALA A 41 -1.95 -6.09 3.06
CA ALA A 41 -2.35 -7.12 4.01
C ALA A 41 -1.16 -7.69 4.78
N LEU A 42 -0.04 -7.97 4.12
CA LEU A 42 1.21 -8.40 4.77
C LEU A 42 1.72 -7.32 5.73
N ALA A 43 1.63 -6.04 5.35
CA ALA A 43 1.96 -4.94 6.26
C ALA A 43 1.06 -4.95 7.51
N GLY A 44 -0.23 -5.20 7.34
CA GLY A 44 -1.17 -5.36 8.45
C GLY A 44 -0.84 -6.55 9.34
N VAL A 45 -0.53 -7.70 8.78
CA VAL A 45 -0.13 -8.91 9.53
C VAL A 45 1.13 -8.63 10.35
N GLU A 46 2.14 -8.00 9.77
CA GLU A 46 3.36 -7.65 10.52
C GLU A 46 3.04 -6.69 11.67
N THR A 47 2.20 -5.69 11.42
CA THR A 47 1.75 -4.74 12.45
C THR A 47 1.01 -5.43 13.61
N LEU A 48 0.16 -6.41 13.31
CA LEU A 48 -0.52 -7.23 14.30
C LEU A 48 0.44 -8.11 15.10
N ASN A 49 1.44 -8.71 14.44
CA ASN A 49 2.48 -9.50 15.10
C ASN A 49 3.28 -8.69 16.12
N GLN A 50 3.40 -7.38 15.89
CA GLN A 50 4.03 -6.43 16.81
C GLN A 50 3.06 -5.96 17.92
N ASN A 51 1.81 -6.41 17.96
CA ASN A 51 0.73 -5.93 18.82
C ASN A 51 0.53 -4.40 18.76
N ASP A 52 0.75 -3.80 17.60
CA ASP A 52 0.79 -2.36 17.41
C ASP A 52 -0.52 -1.81 16.83
N TRP A 53 -1.52 -1.64 17.68
CA TRP A 53 -2.83 -1.10 17.28
C TRP A 53 -2.77 0.33 16.77
N THR A 54 -1.84 1.13 17.27
CA THR A 54 -1.60 2.49 16.75
C THR A 54 -1.04 2.40 15.33
N GLY A 55 -0.15 1.44 15.08
CA GLY A 55 0.36 1.13 13.75
C GLY A 55 -0.74 0.71 12.78
N MET A 56 -1.69 -0.13 13.23
CA MET A 56 -2.83 -0.51 12.38
C MET A 56 -3.64 0.72 11.95
N GLY A 57 -3.92 1.62 12.87
CA GLY A 57 -4.59 2.89 12.56
C GLY A 57 -3.78 3.74 11.57
N GLN A 58 -2.46 3.80 11.76
CA GLN A 58 -1.56 4.54 10.87
C GLN A 58 -1.50 3.91 9.48
N LEU A 59 -1.43 2.57 9.37
CA LEU A 59 -1.48 1.87 8.09
C LEU A 59 -2.78 2.18 7.35
N ALA A 60 -3.93 2.10 8.04
CA ALA A 60 -5.23 2.40 7.46
C ALA A 60 -5.31 3.85 6.93
N ILE A 61 -4.79 4.82 7.69
CA ILE A 61 -4.70 6.22 7.25
C ILE A 61 -3.76 6.37 6.05
N THR A 62 -2.62 5.68 6.05
CA THR A 62 -1.67 5.69 4.94
C THR A 62 -2.32 5.22 3.65
N GLU A 63 -3.00 4.08 3.69
CA GLU A 63 -3.67 3.51 2.53
C GLU A 63 -4.84 4.39 2.05
N ALA A 64 -5.66 4.89 2.99
CA ALA A 64 -6.76 5.79 2.66
C ALA A 64 -6.26 7.09 2.01
N ALA A 65 -5.21 7.71 2.56
CA ALA A 65 -4.61 8.92 2.02
C ALA A 65 -3.98 8.68 0.64
N THR A 66 -3.32 7.53 0.46
CA THR A 66 -2.75 7.14 -0.84
C THR A 66 -3.85 6.97 -1.88
N TYR A 67 -4.90 6.22 -1.54
CA TYR A 67 -6.04 6.02 -2.44
C TYR A 67 -6.73 7.34 -2.79
N ALA A 68 -7.00 8.19 -1.81
CA ALA A 68 -7.59 9.51 -2.03
C ALA A 68 -6.72 10.39 -2.94
N SER A 69 -5.41 10.40 -2.75
CA SER A 69 -4.46 11.14 -3.59
C SER A 69 -4.48 10.64 -5.04
N VAL A 70 -4.51 9.33 -5.24
CA VAL A 70 -4.66 8.71 -6.57
C VAL A 70 -5.98 9.15 -7.21
N MET A 71 -7.10 9.09 -6.49
CA MET A 71 -8.41 9.47 -7.02
C MET A 71 -8.49 10.96 -7.40
N VAL A 72 -7.89 11.84 -6.59
CA VAL A 72 -7.79 13.27 -6.92
C VAL A 72 -7.00 13.48 -8.20
N LEU A 73 -5.87 12.81 -8.38
CA LEU A 73 -5.09 12.93 -9.62
C LEU A 73 -5.84 12.38 -10.83
N LYS A 74 -6.49 11.21 -10.70
CA LYS A 74 -7.31 10.62 -11.77
C LYS A 74 -8.50 11.50 -12.17
N SER A 75 -9.09 12.22 -11.24
CA SER A 75 -10.19 13.15 -11.55
C SER A 75 -9.73 14.39 -12.31
N ARG A 76 -8.43 14.69 -12.34
CA ARG A 76 -7.84 15.85 -13.01
C ARG A 76 -7.10 15.50 -14.30
N ILE A 77 -6.55 14.28 -14.34
CA ILE A 77 -5.71 13.82 -15.45
C ILE A 77 -6.43 12.65 -16.13
N HIS A 78 -6.98 12.93 -17.31
CA HIS A 78 -7.68 11.94 -18.11
C HIS A 78 -6.72 11.39 -19.16
N GLU A 79 -6.13 10.24 -18.87
CA GLU A 79 -5.21 9.57 -19.78
C GLU A 79 -5.73 8.19 -20.15
N GLU A 80 -5.80 7.91 -21.44
CA GLU A 80 -6.24 6.62 -21.96
C GLU A 80 -5.25 5.51 -21.58
N ARG A 81 -5.81 4.38 -21.17
CA ARG A 81 -5.00 3.19 -20.86
C ARG A 81 -4.45 2.54 -22.12
N PRO A 82 -3.27 1.89 -22.06
CA PRO A 82 -2.68 1.21 -23.22
C PRO A 82 -3.59 0.18 -23.91
N ASP A 83 -4.54 -0.41 -23.18
CA ASP A 83 -5.52 -1.38 -23.70
C ASP A 83 -6.85 -0.76 -24.09
N GLY A 84 -7.00 0.57 -24.02
CA GLY A 84 -8.24 1.28 -24.34
C GLY A 84 -9.39 1.05 -23.33
N SER A 85 -9.14 0.41 -22.19
CA SER A 85 -10.20 0.05 -21.24
C SER A 85 -10.72 1.22 -20.37
N GLY A 86 -10.18 2.42 -20.52
CA GLY A 86 -10.60 3.61 -19.78
C GLY A 86 -9.64 4.78 -19.92
N ASN A 87 -10.02 5.94 -19.37
CA ASN A 87 -9.26 7.19 -19.43
C ASN A 87 -8.71 7.59 -18.05
N ASP A 88 -8.35 6.63 -17.25
CA ASP A 88 -7.89 6.80 -15.88
C ASP A 88 -6.52 6.10 -15.65
N SER A 89 -5.63 6.15 -16.68
CA SER A 89 -4.33 5.51 -16.59
C SER A 89 -3.46 6.14 -15.51
N PHE A 90 -3.33 7.46 -15.49
CA PHE A 90 -2.41 8.17 -14.58
C PHE A 90 -3.07 8.59 -13.25
N PRO A 91 -2.37 8.40 -12.12
CA PRO A 91 -1.24 7.49 -11.89
C PRO A 91 -1.70 6.05 -11.59
N SER A 92 -0.77 5.09 -11.54
CA SER A 92 -1.08 3.71 -11.18
C SER A 92 -1.44 3.56 -9.69
N GLY A 93 -2.73 3.31 -9.39
CA GLY A 93 -3.20 3.14 -8.02
C GLY A 93 -2.68 1.86 -7.36
N HIS A 94 -2.61 0.73 -8.08
CA HIS A 94 -2.07 -0.53 -7.56
C HIS A 94 -0.61 -0.35 -7.09
N THR A 95 0.20 0.33 -7.90
CA THR A 95 1.59 0.61 -7.54
C THR A 95 1.68 1.57 -6.36
N ALA A 96 0.81 2.57 -6.31
CA ALA A 96 0.82 3.55 -5.22
C ALA A 96 0.55 2.90 -3.85
N VAL A 97 -0.50 2.08 -3.71
CA VAL A 97 -0.84 1.44 -2.44
C VAL A 97 0.24 0.44 -2.00
N THR A 98 0.83 -0.33 -2.92
CA THR A 98 1.89 -1.27 -2.54
C THR A 98 3.16 -0.55 -2.07
N PHE A 99 3.58 0.55 -2.72
CA PHE A 99 4.72 1.35 -2.27
C PHE A 99 4.45 2.09 -0.96
N ALA A 100 3.19 2.52 -0.72
CA ALA A 100 2.80 3.14 0.54
C ALA A 100 2.90 2.15 1.72
N ALA A 101 2.39 0.92 1.54
CA ALA A 101 2.51 -0.14 2.53
C ALA A 101 3.97 -0.54 2.78
N ALA A 102 4.78 -0.68 1.72
CA ALA A 102 6.20 -0.98 1.84
C ALA A 102 6.94 0.11 2.63
N ARG A 103 6.67 1.39 2.31
CA ARG A 103 7.29 2.51 3.01
C ARG A 103 6.83 2.63 4.46
N TYR A 104 5.54 2.36 4.72
CA TYR A 104 5.02 2.29 6.08
C TYR A 104 5.80 1.28 6.93
N LEU A 105 5.97 0.04 6.43
CA LEU A 105 6.71 -0.99 7.15
C LEU A 105 8.16 -0.61 7.39
N ASP A 106 8.84 -0.14 6.35
CA ASP A 106 10.24 0.27 6.41
C ASP A 106 10.47 1.34 7.49
N LYS A 107 9.63 2.37 7.50
CA LYS A 107 9.73 3.47 8.46
C LYS A 107 9.36 3.07 9.88
N ARG A 108 8.36 2.22 10.02
CA ARG A 108 7.82 1.92 11.35
C ARG A 108 8.59 0.83 12.07
N TYR A 109 8.99 -0.20 11.35
CA TYR A 109 9.65 -1.37 11.94
C TYR A 109 11.06 -1.57 11.43
N GLY A 110 11.42 -1.02 10.26
CA GLY A 110 12.72 -1.22 9.63
C GLY A 110 12.95 -2.68 9.22
N GLY A 111 14.20 -3.01 9.02
CA GLY A 111 14.65 -4.39 8.82
C GLY A 111 14.60 -4.90 7.38
N ASP A 112 15.09 -6.14 7.22
CA ASP A 112 15.30 -6.76 5.90
C ASP A 112 14.00 -7.06 5.15
N HIS A 113 12.86 -7.13 5.85
CA HIS A 113 11.55 -7.38 5.24
C HIS A 113 11.08 -6.23 4.33
N ALA A 114 11.54 -5.01 4.58
CA ALA A 114 11.18 -3.86 3.76
C ALA A 114 11.61 -4.04 2.30
N TRP A 115 12.78 -4.63 2.04
CA TRP A 115 13.27 -4.87 0.69
C TRP A 115 12.39 -5.84 -0.09
N VAL A 116 11.87 -6.86 0.59
CA VAL A 116 10.91 -7.81 -0.02
C VAL A 116 9.63 -7.07 -0.42
N MET A 117 9.12 -6.19 0.45
CA MET A 117 7.92 -5.42 0.17
C MET A 117 8.12 -4.44 -0.99
N TYR A 118 9.27 -3.77 -1.06
CA TYR A 118 9.62 -2.93 -2.22
C TYR A 118 9.76 -3.76 -3.50
N GLY A 119 10.33 -4.95 -3.43
CA GLY A 119 10.42 -5.88 -4.56
C GLY A 119 9.03 -6.29 -5.09
N LEU A 120 8.10 -6.65 -4.20
CA LEU A 120 6.71 -6.97 -4.54
C LEU A 120 5.97 -5.75 -5.12
N SER A 121 6.24 -4.56 -4.60
CA SER A 121 5.69 -3.30 -5.12
C SER A 121 6.21 -2.99 -6.53
N GLY A 122 7.50 -3.20 -6.76
CA GLY A 122 8.09 -3.10 -8.10
C GLY A 122 7.48 -4.12 -9.08
N LEU A 123 7.30 -5.38 -8.63
CA LEU A 123 6.63 -6.42 -9.42
C LEU A 123 5.18 -6.03 -9.73
N THR A 124 4.47 -5.40 -8.79
CA THR A 124 3.13 -4.86 -9.05
C THR A 124 3.16 -3.87 -10.22
N GLY A 125 4.12 -2.95 -10.22
CA GLY A 125 4.30 -1.99 -11.31
C GLY A 125 4.58 -2.66 -12.65
N VAL A 126 5.52 -3.59 -12.71
CA VAL A 126 5.81 -4.39 -13.91
C VAL A 126 4.54 -5.09 -14.40
N ALA A 127 3.83 -5.75 -13.50
CA ALA A 127 2.61 -6.47 -13.84
C ALA A 127 1.51 -5.56 -14.42
N ARG A 128 1.42 -4.30 -13.95
CA ARG A 128 0.47 -3.31 -14.54
C ARG A 128 0.83 -2.91 -15.97
N VAL A 129 2.13 -2.82 -16.28
CA VAL A 129 2.60 -2.53 -17.65
C VAL A 129 2.39 -3.74 -18.57
N GLU A 130 2.74 -4.94 -18.12
CA GLU A 130 2.55 -6.19 -18.88
C GLU A 130 1.06 -6.51 -19.11
N ALA A 131 0.21 -6.14 -18.15
CA ALA A 131 -1.26 -6.20 -18.30
C ALA A 131 -1.81 -5.15 -19.27
N LYS A 132 -0.98 -4.23 -19.78
CA LYS A 132 -1.38 -3.08 -20.60
C LYS A 132 -2.42 -2.16 -19.94
N LYS A 133 -2.43 -2.10 -18.62
CA LYS A 133 -3.32 -1.23 -17.84
C LYS A 133 -2.73 0.14 -17.58
N HIS A 134 -1.38 0.26 -17.59
CA HIS A 134 -0.64 1.48 -17.30
C HIS A 134 0.62 1.60 -18.15
N TYR A 135 1.05 2.84 -18.39
CA TYR A 135 2.37 3.13 -18.91
C TYR A 135 3.43 3.13 -17.81
N TRP A 136 4.71 3.03 -18.17
CA TRP A 136 5.81 3.11 -17.20
C TRP A 136 5.79 4.40 -16.37
N LYS A 137 5.46 5.53 -16.97
CA LYS A 137 5.34 6.81 -16.27
C LYS A 137 4.28 6.79 -15.17
N ASP A 138 3.14 6.11 -15.40
CA ASP A 138 2.05 5.99 -14.42
C ASP A 138 2.48 5.16 -13.22
N VAL A 139 3.23 4.10 -13.48
CA VAL A 139 3.80 3.21 -12.48
C VAL A 139 4.84 3.95 -11.64
N VAL A 140 5.77 4.66 -12.28
CA VAL A 140 6.77 5.46 -11.57
C VAL A 140 6.11 6.56 -10.73
N ALA A 141 5.16 7.30 -11.31
CA ALA A 141 4.43 8.34 -10.59
C ALA A 141 3.61 7.75 -9.42
N GLY A 142 2.94 6.61 -9.62
CA GLY A 142 2.22 5.90 -8.56
C GLY A 142 3.14 5.45 -7.43
N GLY A 143 4.29 4.85 -7.78
CA GLY A 143 5.29 4.42 -6.80
C GLY A 143 5.86 5.58 -5.97
N LEU A 144 6.21 6.68 -6.62
CA LEU A 144 6.69 7.90 -5.94
C LEU A 144 5.61 8.51 -5.04
N LEU A 145 4.37 8.56 -5.51
CA LEU A 145 3.23 9.05 -4.72
C LEU A 145 3.03 8.19 -3.46
N GLY A 146 2.96 6.86 -3.62
CA GLY A 146 2.80 5.94 -2.51
C GLY A 146 3.95 6.02 -1.51
N PHE A 147 5.19 6.07 -2.01
CA PHE A 147 6.36 6.27 -1.17
C PHE A 147 6.30 7.58 -0.38
N ALA A 148 5.94 8.69 -1.02
CA ALA A 148 5.84 9.99 -0.38
C ALA A 148 4.74 10.02 0.70
N VAL A 149 3.55 9.47 0.40
CA VAL A 149 2.46 9.39 1.37
C VAL A 149 2.82 8.47 2.53
N GLY A 150 3.41 7.30 2.26
CA GLY A 150 3.90 6.39 3.30
C GLY A 150 4.97 7.03 4.19
N ASP A 151 5.91 7.80 3.62
CA ASP A 151 6.92 8.54 4.36
C ASP A 151 6.30 9.63 5.25
N LEU A 152 5.40 10.43 4.69
CA LEU A 152 4.74 11.52 5.41
C LEU A 152 3.87 11.00 6.56
N SER A 153 3.04 9.99 6.30
CA SER A 153 2.12 9.44 7.30
C SER A 153 2.86 8.81 8.48
N THR A 154 4.05 8.24 8.25
CA THR A 154 4.86 7.59 9.29
C THR A 154 5.79 8.53 10.03
N ARG A 155 6.06 9.74 9.54
CA ARG A 155 6.80 10.76 10.29
C ARG A 155 6.11 11.14 11.60
N TYR A 156 4.78 11.09 11.62
CA TYR A 156 3.96 11.39 12.80
C TYR A 156 3.66 10.12 13.62
N ARG A 157 4.66 9.29 13.81
CA ARG A 157 4.57 7.97 14.47
C ARG A 157 3.86 7.99 15.82
N TYR A 158 3.90 9.11 16.51
CA TYR A 158 3.34 9.28 17.85
C TYR A 158 2.15 10.25 17.87
N ALA A 159 1.71 10.75 16.72
CA ALA A 159 0.49 11.53 16.66
C ALA A 159 -0.70 10.59 16.89
N THR A 160 -1.30 10.68 18.05
CA THR A 160 -2.51 9.92 18.37
C THR A 160 -3.71 10.83 18.21
N ILE A 161 -4.59 10.48 17.28
CA ILE A 161 -5.94 11.06 17.24
C ILE A 161 -6.81 10.16 18.12
N SER A 162 -7.31 10.69 19.21
CA SER A 162 -8.24 10.00 20.07
C SER A 162 -9.53 10.80 20.24
N ILE A 163 -10.64 10.09 20.32
CA ILE A 163 -11.94 10.68 20.65
C ILE A 163 -12.15 10.49 22.14
N ALA A 164 -12.25 11.58 22.88
CA ALA A 164 -12.55 11.55 24.30
C ALA A 164 -13.97 12.09 24.57
N PRO A 165 -14.77 11.43 25.40
CA PRO A 165 -16.05 11.97 25.83
C PRO A 165 -15.83 13.21 26.70
N THR A 166 -16.63 14.25 26.47
CA THR A 166 -16.67 15.49 27.26
C THR A 166 -18.08 15.72 27.80
N GLN A 167 -18.24 16.66 28.75
CA GLN A 167 -19.53 17.00 29.35
C GLN A 167 -20.50 17.70 28.37
N GLY A 168 -20.59 17.31 27.15
CA GLY A 168 -21.49 17.90 26.14
C GLY A 168 -21.27 17.35 24.74
N GLY A 169 -20.44 16.29 24.61
CA GLY A 169 -20.13 15.70 23.33
C GLY A 169 -18.83 14.92 23.33
N PHE A 170 -18.14 14.95 22.19
CA PHE A 170 -16.86 14.29 22.01
C PHE A 170 -15.81 15.31 21.59
N ALA A 171 -14.62 15.23 22.17
CA ALA A 171 -13.44 15.99 21.75
C ALA A 171 -12.53 15.13 20.88
N LEU A 172 -12.07 15.69 19.77
CA LEU A 172 -10.99 15.11 18.99
C LEU A 172 -9.66 15.59 19.59
N LEU A 173 -8.91 14.68 20.17
CA LEU A 173 -7.62 15.00 20.78
C LEU A 173 -6.51 14.61 19.80
N TRP A 174 -5.69 15.59 19.46
CA TRP A 174 -4.42 15.40 18.79
C TRP A 174 -3.30 15.43 19.83
N ARG A 175 -2.57 14.34 19.96
CA ARG A 175 -1.41 14.28 20.84
C ARG A 175 -0.18 13.97 20.02
N GLN A 176 0.77 14.90 19.98
CA GLN A 176 2.09 14.71 19.38
C GLN A 176 3.12 14.78 20.51
N PRO A 177 3.92 13.74 20.78
CA PRO A 177 5.05 13.84 21.66
C PRO A 177 6.03 14.87 21.08
N LEU A 178 6.46 15.82 21.88
CA LEU A 178 7.59 16.68 21.57
C LEU A 178 8.85 15.84 21.81
N GLU A 179 9.69 15.68 20.79
CA GLU A 179 11.04 15.13 20.93
C GLU A 179 11.95 16.14 21.67
#